data_d32ba5b2753a6603ff7b7cbc025330fb
#
_entry.id   d32ba5b2753a6603ff7b7cbc025330fb
#
_cell.length_a   1.000
_cell.length_b   1.000
_cell.length_c   1.000
_cell.angle_alpha   90.00
_cell.angle_beta   90.00
_cell.angle_gamma   90.00
#
_symmetry.space_group_name_H-M   'P 1'
#
loop_
_entity.id
_entity.type
_entity.pdbx_description
1 polymer ?
#
loop_
_entity_poly.entity_id
_entity_poly.type
_entity_poly.pdbx_seq_one_letter_code
_entity_poly.pdbx_strand_id
1 'polypeptide(L)'
;MLSIIIPVRNESDSLDTIMDHYSKNLNNFDYEVLIINDFSKDNTLEKARDLFKSKNFKILDNKKKGLGGAINLGIKEASGSNIAIMMADQSDDINDLIKYNTLINENNYDAILGSRFLKGSKIINYPLQKLILNRIFNYFVGFIFWNNYNDYTNAFKIYKKKTLKEISPLISESFNIFLEIPLKIISRKYRYKIIPINWTGRTKGASKFKIKELRSKYLFTLIYCFIEKNLLNIKK
;
A
#
# COMPACT_ATOMS: atom_id res chain seq x y z
N MET A 1 10.49 15.09 2.76
CA MET A 1 11.01 13.71 2.63
C MET A 1 9.86 12.73 2.44
N LEU A 2 10.00 11.79 1.54
CA LEU A 2 9.09 10.67 1.24
C LEU A 2 9.62 9.38 1.85
N SER A 3 8.82 8.64 2.62
CA SER A 3 9.13 7.28 3.06
C SER A 3 8.39 6.26 2.20
N ILE A 4 9.10 5.28 1.66
CA ILE A 4 8.54 4.19 0.85
C ILE A 4 8.66 2.91 1.64
N ILE A 5 7.53 2.31 2.01
CA ILE A 5 7.48 1.06 2.76
C ILE A 5 7.31 -0.09 1.77
N ILE A 6 8.26 -1.03 1.78
CA ILE A 6 8.25 -2.23 0.94
C ILE A 6 8.29 -3.47 1.83
N PRO A 7 7.15 -4.09 2.14
CA PRO A 7 7.13 -5.36 2.83
C PRO A 7 7.63 -6.48 1.91
N VAL A 8 8.57 -7.27 2.40
CA VAL A 8 9.15 -8.40 1.65
C VAL A 8 8.97 -9.72 2.42
N ARG A 9 8.64 -10.77 1.70
CA ARG A 9 8.58 -12.13 2.25
C ARG A 9 8.86 -13.15 1.17
N ASN A 10 10.00 -13.82 1.24
CA ASN A 10 10.49 -14.72 0.18
C ASN A 10 10.43 -14.03 -1.19
N GLU A 11 11.18 -12.95 -1.33
CA GLU A 11 11.25 -12.10 -2.52
C GLU A 11 12.71 -11.87 -2.96
N SER A 12 13.60 -12.82 -2.66
CA SER A 12 15.04 -12.73 -2.99
C SER A 12 15.31 -12.39 -4.46
N ASP A 13 14.49 -12.91 -5.38
CA ASP A 13 14.63 -12.69 -6.82
C ASP A 13 14.23 -11.28 -7.28
N SER A 14 13.47 -10.56 -6.45
CA SER A 14 12.99 -9.21 -6.78
C SER A 14 13.91 -8.10 -6.27
N LEU A 15 14.81 -8.39 -5.33
CA LEU A 15 15.57 -7.37 -4.62
C LEU A 15 16.54 -6.58 -5.50
N ASP A 16 17.22 -7.24 -6.46
CA ASP A 16 18.16 -6.58 -7.38
C ASP A 16 17.45 -5.51 -8.21
N THR A 17 16.29 -5.87 -8.73
CA THR A 17 15.48 -4.96 -9.54
C THR A 17 14.87 -3.83 -8.74
N ILE A 18 14.56 -4.03 -7.44
CA ILE A 18 14.10 -2.98 -6.53
C ILE A 18 15.20 -1.92 -6.35
N MET A 19 16.43 -2.34 -6.04
CA MET A 19 17.54 -1.42 -5.84
C MET A 19 17.75 -0.51 -7.05
N ASP A 20 17.88 -1.10 -8.23
CA ASP A 20 18.09 -0.38 -9.49
C ASP A 20 16.94 0.58 -9.80
N HIS A 21 15.72 0.11 -9.61
CA HIS A 21 14.51 0.87 -9.95
C HIS A 21 14.39 2.15 -9.12
N TYR A 22 14.58 2.07 -7.81
CA TYR A 22 14.46 3.22 -6.93
C TYR A 22 15.65 4.17 -7.03
N SER A 23 16.88 3.63 -7.08
CA SER A 23 18.09 4.46 -7.19
C SER A 23 18.13 5.28 -8.47
N LYS A 24 17.67 4.73 -9.59
CA LYS A 24 17.67 5.43 -10.88
C LYS A 24 16.58 6.50 -11.01
N ASN A 25 15.42 6.26 -10.42
CA ASN A 25 14.24 7.11 -10.67
C ASN A 25 14.00 8.17 -9.59
N LEU A 26 14.60 8.04 -8.40
CA LEU A 26 14.38 8.95 -7.28
C LEU A 26 15.60 9.81 -6.91
N ASN A 27 16.63 9.86 -7.74
CA ASN A 27 17.88 10.59 -7.45
C ASN A 27 17.67 12.08 -7.09
N ASN A 28 16.61 12.72 -7.62
CA ASN A 28 16.30 14.12 -7.38
C ASN A 28 15.28 14.34 -6.25
N PHE A 29 14.96 13.31 -5.47
CA PHE A 29 13.99 13.38 -4.40
C PHE A 29 14.65 13.16 -3.04
N ASP A 30 14.14 13.83 -2.02
CA ASP A 30 14.45 13.52 -0.63
C ASP A 30 13.57 12.36 -0.18
N TYR A 31 14.16 11.14 -0.13
CA TYR A 31 13.43 9.90 0.16
C TYR A 31 14.23 8.92 1.02
N GLU A 32 13.49 8.04 1.67
CA GLU A 32 14.00 6.80 2.26
C GLU A 32 13.15 5.59 1.82
N VAL A 33 13.75 4.44 1.76
CA VAL A 33 13.07 3.15 1.50
C VAL A 33 13.24 2.26 2.72
N LEU A 34 12.12 1.81 3.28
CA LEU A 34 12.08 0.88 4.39
C LEU A 34 11.70 -0.51 3.85
N ILE A 35 12.66 -1.40 3.78
CA ILE A 35 12.44 -2.80 3.41
C ILE A 35 12.12 -3.57 4.68
N ILE A 36 10.89 -4.07 4.79
CA ILE A 36 10.42 -4.77 5.98
C ILE A 36 10.36 -6.26 5.72
N ASN A 37 11.30 -7.01 6.28
CA ASN A 37 11.32 -8.47 6.18
C ASN A 37 10.21 -9.08 7.05
N ASP A 38 9.20 -9.70 6.42
CA ASP A 38 8.09 -10.38 7.11
C ASP A 38 8.34 -11.89 7.20
N PHE A 39 9.30 -12.27 8.04
CA PHE A 39 9.62 -13.67 8.31
C PHE A 39 9.93 -14.48 7.03
N SER A 40 10.80 -13.97 6.17
CA SER A 40 11.31 -14.73 5.02
C SER A 40 12.03 -16.00 5.47
N LYS A 41 11.90 -17.07 4.69
CA LYS A 41 12.54 -18.37 4.93
C LYS A 41 13.66 -18.66 3.94
N ASP A 42 13.77 -17.83 2.90
CA ASP A 42 14.83 -17.85 1.91
C ASP A 42 15.93 -16.83 2.28
N ASN A 43 16.87 -16.59 1.40
CA ASN A 43 17.95 -15.63 1.59
C ASN A 43 17.56 -14.15 1.39
N THR A 44 16.25 -13.81 1.39
CA THR A 44 15.76 -12.43 1.20
C THR A 44 16.42 -11.44 2.16
N LEU A 45 16.50 -11.77 3.45
CA LEU A 45 17.03 -10.84 4.46
C LEU A 45 18.54 -10.59 4.28
N GLU A 46 19.32 -11.64 4.06
CA GLU A 46 20.77 -11.55 3.86
C GLU A 46 21.06 -10.72 2.60
N LYS A 47 20.41 -11.08 1.50
CA LYS A 47 20.52 -10.37 0.23
C LYS A 47 20.12 -8.90 0.34
N ALA A 48 19.05 -8.59 1.09
CA ALA A 48 18.64 -7.21 1.32
C ALA A 48 19.74 -6.43 2.05
N ARG A 49 20.34 -6.99 3.10
CA ARG A 49 21.44 -6.34 3.85
C ARG A 49 22.68 -6.11 3.00
N ASP A 50 22.96 -6.99 2.03
CA ASP A 50 24.10 -6.86 1.13
C ASP A 50 23.87 -5.81 0.03
N LEU A 51 22.68 -5.74 -0.53
CA LEU A 51 22.34 -4.84 -1.62
C LEU A 51 22.07 -3.40 -1.15
N PHE A 52 21.34 -3.21 -0.04
CA PHE A 52 20.85 -1.90 0.37
C PHE A 52 21.72 -1.23 1.42
N LYS A 53 23.00 -0.96 1.05
CA LYS A 53 23.98 -0.30 1.95
C LYS A 53 23.94 1.23 1.90
N SER A 54 23.22 1.82 0.96
CA SER A 54 23.07 3.27 0.85
C SER A 54 22.24 3.82 2.02
N LYS A 55 22.57 5.05 2.46
CA LYS A 55 21.89 5.73 3.58
C LYS A 55 20.39 5.92 3.41
N ASN A 56 19.90 5.87 2.18
CA ASN A 56 18.48 6.01 1.87
C ASN A 56 17.68 4.72 2.11
N PHE A 57 18.34 3.59 2.37
CA PHE A 57 17.68 2.31 2.59
C PHE A 57 17.83 1.87 4.04
N LYS A 58 16.73 1.42 4.63
CA LYS A 58 16.70 0.80 5.96
C LYS A 58 16.08 -0.59 5.84
N ILE A 59 16.75 -1.59 6.39
CA ILE A 59 16.24 -2.97 6.44
C ILE A 59 15.80 -3.24 7.88
N LEU A 60 14.54 -3.64 8.04
CA LEU A 60 13.92 -3.90 9.33
C LEU A 60 13.30 -5.30 9.36
N ASP A 61 13.44 -5.98 10.48
CA ASP A 61 12.77 -7.25 10.72
C ASP A 61 11.42 -7.03 11.39
N ASN A 62 10.36 -7.56 10.78
CA ASN A 62 9.02 -7.51 11.34
C ASN A 62 8.94 -8.33 12.62
N LYS A 63 8.39 -7.74 13.69
CA LYS A 63 8.20 -8.41 14.98
C LYS A 63 6.83 -9.10 15.09
N LYS A 64 5.85 -8.64 14.33
CA LYS A 64 4.50 -9.20 14.29
C LYS A 64 4.23 -9.74 12.89
N LYS A 65 4.30 -11.06 12.74
CA LYS A 65 4.14 -11.76 11.45
C LYS A 65 2.88 -11.34 10.71
N GLY A 66 3.05 -11.04 9.44
CA GLY A 66 1.98 -10.68 8.52
C GLY A 66 2.17 -9.31 7.89
N LEU A 67 1.61 -9.14 6.71
CA LEU A 67 1.74 -7.92 5.91
C LEU A 67 1.33 -6.65 6.68
N GLY A 68 0.24 -6.73 7.44
CA GLY A 68 -0.22 -5.61 8.28
C GLY A 68 0.78 -5.25 9.38
N GLY A 69 1.42 -6.25 10.02
CA GLY A 69 2.49 -6.03 10.97
C GLY A 69 3.70 -5.33 10.36
N ALA A 70 4.10 -5.76 9.17
CA ALA A 70 5.20 -5.15 8.42
C ALA A 70 4.89 -3.68 8.05
N ILE A 71 3.68 -3.40 7.57
CA ILE A 71 3.26 -2.04 7.23
C ILE A 71 3.20 -1.16 8.48
N ASN A 72 2.64 -1.64 9.59
CA ASN A 72 2.59 -0.90 10.85
C ASN A 72 4.00 -0.56 11.38
N LEU A 73 4.94 -1.51 11.28
CA LEU A 73 6.35 -1.26 11.63
C LEU A 73 6.93 -0.18 10.72
N GLY A 74 6.72 -0.28 9.40
CA GLY A 74 7.17 0.72 8.44
C GLY A 74 6.62 2.11 8.72
N ILE A 75 5.32 2.24 9.04
CA ILE A 75 4.68 3.52 9.40
C ILE A 75 5.32 4.11 10.67
N LYS A 76 5.62 3.27 11.66
CA LYS A 76 6.26 3.70 12.91
C LYS A 76 7.67 4.23 12.67
N GLU A 77 8.48 3.51 11.92
CA GLU A 77 9.90 3.78 11.69
C GLU A 77 10.17 4.78 10.55
N ALA A 78 9.16 5.10 9.73
CA ALA A 78 9.25 6.09 8.67
C ALA A 78 9.62 7.46 9.26
N SER A 79 10.56 8.17 8.63
CA SER A 79 10.97 9.52 9.02
C SER A 79 10.27 10.61 8.20
N GLY A 80 9.84 10.27 6.96
CA GLY A 80 9.20 11.21 6.04
C GLY A 80 7.82 11.70 6.48
N SER A 81 7.47 12.88 6.01
CA SER A 81 6.12 13.45 6.19
C SER A 81 5.05 12.77 5.35
N ASN A 82 5.45 12.19 4.22
CA ASN A 82 4.60 11.39 3.33
C ASN A 82 5.06 9.94 3.36
N ILE A 83 4.12 9.02 3.33
CA ILE A 83 4.37 7.57 3.35
C ILE A 83 3.65 6.91 2.18
N ALA A 84 4.42 6.26 1.30
CA ALA A 84 3.90 5.39 0.26
C ALA A 84 4.09 3.92 0.63
N ILE A 85 3.13 3.07 0.27
CA ILE A 85 3.27 1.62 0.41
C ILE A 85 3.36 1.04 -1.00
N MET A 86 4.43 0.32 -1.28
CA MET A 86 4.67 -0.34 -2.57
C MET A 86 5.01 -1.81 -2.38
N MET A 87 4.60 -2.63 -3.33
CA MET A 87 4.86 -4.06 -3.27
C MET A 87 6.23 -4.41 -3.91
N ALA A 88 6.88 -5.43 -3.37
CA ALA A 88 8.19 -5.88 -3.86
C ALA A 88 8.16 -6.44 -5.29
N ASP A 89 7.00 -6.77 -5.83
CA ASP A 89 6.85 -7.33 -7.18
C ASP A 89 6.87 -6.29 -8.31
N GLN A 90 7.05 -5.01 -7.95
CA GLN A 90 7.15 -3.88 -8.89
C GLN A 90 5.97 -3.78 -9.86
N SER A 91 4.79 -4.23 -9.44
CA SER A 91 3.57 -4.09 -10.23
C SER A 91 3.10 -2.65 -10.38
N ASP A 92 3.56 -1.75 -9.51
CA ASP A 92 3.20 -0.33 -9.47
C ASP A 92 4.27 0.53 -10.18
N ASP A 93 3.82 1.54 -10.93
CA ASP A 93 4.70 2.43 -11.69
C ASP A 93 5.31 3.53 -10.81
N ILE A 94 6.64 3.65 -10.79
CA ILE A 94 7.34 4.66 -10.00
C ILE A 94 7.04 6.10 -10.44
N ASN A 95 6.70 6.31 -11.72
CA ASN A 95 6.30 7.61 -12.20
C ASN A 95 4.97 8.06 -11.57
N ASP A 96 4.09 7.12 -11.27
CA ASP A 96 2.87 7.42 -10.54
C ASP A 96 3.17 7.77 -9.08
N LEU A 97 4.21 7.19 -8.45
CA LEU A 97 4.66 7.59 -7.11
C LEU A 97 5.15 9.06 -7.09
N ILE A 98 5.90 9.47 -8.11
CA ILE A 98 6.36 10.84 -8.24
C ILE A 98 5.17 11.81 -8.34
N LYS A 99 4.18 11.49 -9.19
CA LYS A 99 2.93 12.27 -9.29
C LYS A 99 2.19 12.35 -7.94
N TYR A 100 2.12 11.24 -7.21
CA TYR A 100 1.49 11.19 -5.90
C TYR A 100 2.16 12.17 -4.92
N ASN A 101 3.50 12.10 -4.84
CA ASN A 101 4.25 12.94 -3.91
C ASN A 101 4.14 14.43 -4.25
N THR A 102 4.07 14.78 -5.53
CA THR A 102 3.80 16.15 -5.99
C THR A 102 2.41 16.60 -5.56
N LEU A 103 1.37 15.81 -5.93
CA LEU A 103 -0.02 16.16 -5.65
C LEU A 103 -0.35 16.30 -4.16
N ILE A 104 0.20 15.43 -3.30
CA ILE A 104 -0.09 15.47 -1.86
C ILE A 104 0.52 16.70 -1.20
N ASN A 105 1.67 17.17 -1.71
CA ASN A 105 2.34 18.37 -1.19
C ASN A 105 1.69 19.65 -1.67
N GLU A 106 1.41 19.77 -2.97
CA GLU A 106 0.90 21.00 -3.58
C GLU A 106 -0.55 21.31 -3.18
N ASN A 107 -1.37 20.30 -3.01
CA ASN A 107 -2.82 20.46 -2.83
C ASN A 107 -3.32 20.18 -1.41
N ASN A 108 -2.41 19.97 -0.48
CA ASN A 108 -2.74 19.67 0.92
C ASN A 108 -3.75 18.52 1.11
N TYR A 109 -3.63 17.46 0.30
CA TYR A 109 -4.37 16.22 0.52
C TYR A 109 -3.78 15.43 1.67
N ASP A 110 -4.63 14.70 2.38
CA ASP A 110 -4.23 13.75 3.43
C ASP A 110 -3.82 12.39 2.84
N ALA A 111 -4.34 12.06 1.64
CA ALA A 111 -4.01 10.87 0.89
C ALA A 111 -4.21 11.05 -0.62
N ILE A 112 -3.41 10.31 -1.41
CA ILE A 112 -3.70 10.06 -2.83
C ILE A 112 -3.94 8.56 -3.01
N LEU A 113 -5.10 8.24 -3.55
CA LEU A 113 -5.58 6.87 -3.73
C LEU A 113 -5.48 6.51 -5.22
N GLY A 114 -4.65 5.55 -5.55
CA GLY A 114 -4.55 5.07 -6.93
C GLY A 114 -5.73 4.18 -7.33
N SER A 115 -6.19 4.33 -8.54
CA SER A 115 -7.16 3.41 -9.12
C SER A 115 -6.69 2.89 -10.47
N ARG A 116 -6.69 1.58 -10.59
CA ARG A 116 -6.45 0.85 -11.85
C ARG A 116 -7.63 0.94 -12.80
N PHE A 117 -8.77 1.45 -12.35
CA PHE A 117 -10.05 1.38 -13.05
C PHE A 117 -10.63 2.76 -13.44
N LEU A 118 -9.82 3.79 -13.39
CA LEU A 118 -10.18 5.11 -13.92
C LEU A 118 -9.77 5.23 -15.40
N LYS A 119 -10.42 6.14 -16.11
CA LYS A 119 -9.99 6.51 -17.47
C LYS A 119 -8.55 7.01 -17.44
N GLY A 120 -7.70 6.46 -18.31
CA GLY A 120 -6.27 6.75 -18.36
C GLY A 120 -5.38 5.75 -17.62
N SER A 121 -5.95 4.80 -16.88
CA SER A 121 -5.20 3.67 -16.28
C SER A 121 -4.83 2.63 -17.34
N LYS A 122 -3.66 2.00 -17.17
CA LYS A 122 -3.26 0.83 -17.97
C LYS A 122 -3.09 -0.37 -17.03
N ILE A 123 -3.75 -1.47 -17.38
CA ILE A 123 -3.66 -2.74 -16.64
C ILE A 123 -3.13 -3.80 -17.59
N ILE A 124 -2.01 -4.41 -17.23
CA ILE A 124 -1.37 -5.46 -18.02
C ILE A 124 -1.30 -6.73 -17.18
N ASN A 125 -1.56 -7.90 -17.80
CA ASN A 125 -1.45 -9.21 -17.17
C ASN A 125 -2.30 -9.40 -15.89
N TYR A 126 -3.53 -8.86 -15.86
CA TYR A 126 -4.44 -9.12 -14.76
C TYR A 126 -5.34 -10.33 -15.09
N PRO A 127 -5.28 -11.43 -14.33
CA PRO A 127 -6.13 -12.60 -14.58
C PRO A 127 -7.61 -12.25 -14.51
N LEU A 128 -8.37 -12.56 -15.56
CA LEU A 128 -9.78 -12.14 -15.74
C LEU A 128 -10.67 -12.49 -14.55
N GLN A 129 -10.56 -13.71 -14.01
CA GLN A 129 -11.35 -14.12 -12.84
C GLN A 129 -11.08 -13.24 -11.61
N LYS A 130 -9.79 -12.93 -11.35
CA LYS A 130 -9.42 -12.04 -10.25
C LYS A 130 -9.92 -10.62 -10.49
N LEU A 131 -9.89 -10.16 -11.74
CA LEU A 131 -10.39 -8.84 -12.12
C LEU A 131 -11.90 -8.72 -11.83
N ILE A 132 -12.71 -9.67 -12.30
CA ILE A 132 -14.16 -9.67 -12.09
C ILE A 132 -14.49 -9.67 -10.59
N LEU A 133 -13.90 -10.58 -9.83
CA LEU A 133 -14.11 -10.64 -8.37
C LEU A 133 -13.70 -9.36 -7.66
N ASN A 134 -12.57 -8.78 -8.06
CA ASN A 134 -12.09 -7.52 -7.52
C ASN A 134 -13.07 -6.37 -7.83
N ARG A 135 -13.58 -6.29 -9.06
CA ARG A 135 -14.57 -5.27 -9.46
C ARG A 135 -15.86 -5.38 -8.64
N ILE A 136 -16.42 -6.59 -8.55
CA ILE A 136 -17.65 -6.85 -7.77
C ILE A 136 -17.43 -6.43 -6.32
N PHE A 137 -16.32 -6.84 -5.70
CA PHE A 137 -16.02 -6.49 -4.32
C PHE A 137 -15.87 -4.98 -4.12
N ASN A 138 -15.14 -4.30 -4.99
CA ASN A 138 -14.95 -2.85 -4.87
C ASN A 138 -16.25 -2.06 -5.08
N TYR A 139 -17.13 -2.47 -6.00
CA TYR A 139 -18.47 -1.89 -6.14
C TYR A 139 -19.32 -2.09 -4.88
N PHE A 140 -19.29 -3.28 -4.31
CA PHE A 140 -20.01 -3.58 -3.06
C PHE A 140 -19.52 -2.71 -1.91
N VAL A 141 -18.22 -2.55 -1.74
CA VAL A 141 -17.63 -1.67 -0.72
C VAL A 141 -18.03 -0.21 -0.97
N GLY A 142 -17.94 0.27 -2.20
CA GLY A 142 -18.35 1.62 -2.57
C GLY A 142 -19.82 1.90 -2.24
N PHE A 143 -20.71 0.95 -2.52
CA PHE A 143 -22.14 1.01 -2.17
C PHE A 143 -22.34 1.13 -0.66
N ILE A 144 -21.73 0.25 0.15
CA ILE A 144 -21.86 0.28 1.63
C ILE A 144 -21.36 1.59 2.23
N PHE A 145 -20.24 2.12 1.70
CA PHE A 145 -19.63 3.33 2.23
C PHE A 145 -20.12 4.63 1.58
N TRP A 146 -21.05 4.54 0.59
CA TRP A 146 -21.53 5.69 -0.19
C TRP A 146 -20.38 6.51 -0.75
N ASN A 147 -19.49 5.85 -1.46
CA ASN A 147 -18.26 6.45 -1.94
C ASN A 147 -17.91 5.98 -3.35
N ASN A 148 -17.38 6.87 -4.16
CA ASN A 148 -17.06 6.62 -5.57
C ASN A 148 -15.66 6.04 -5.80
N TYR A 149 -14.87 5.78 -4.73
CA TYR A 149 -13.60 5.10 -4.89
C TYR A 149 -13.84 3.66 -5.33
N ASN A 150 -13.15 3.23 -6.38
CA ASN A 150 -13.47 1.97 -7.06
C ASN A 150 -12.33 0.93 -7.04
N ASP A 151 -11.28 1.16 -6.21
CA ASP A 151 -10.11 0.27 -6.10
C ASP A 151 -9.52 0.21 -4.68
N TYR A 152 -10.37 -0.07 -3.69
CA TYR A 152 -10.00 -0.11 -2.26
C TYR A 152 -8.87 -1.09 -1.96
N THR A 153 -8.84 -2.22 -2.66
CA THR A 153 -7.89 -3.32 -2.41
C THR A 153 -6.53 -3.14 -3.06
N ASN A 154 -6.35 -2.08 -3.84
CA ASN A 154 -5.05 -1.72 -4.38
C ASN A 154 -4.08 -1.34 -3.25
N ALA A 155 -2.83 -1.83 -3.32
CA ALA A 155 -1.79 -1.49 -2.34
C ALA A 155 -1.24 -0.07 -2.53
N PHE A 156 -1.11 0.35 -3.79
CA PHE A 156 -0.39 1.55 -4.17
C PHE A 156 -1.17 2.83 -3.85
N LYS A 157 -0.76 3.48 -2.80
CA LYS A 157 -1.31 4.73 -2.29
C LYS A 157 -0.26 5.50 -1.52
N ILE A 158 -0.42 6.82 -1.40
CA ILE A 158 0.41 7.67 -0.54
C ILE A 158 -0.45 8.39 0.49
N TYR A 159 0.10 8.61 1.66
CA TYR A 159 -0.57 9.19 2.81
C TYR A 159 0.32 10.18 3.53
N LYS A 160 -0.24 11.22 4.13
CA LYS A 160 0.50 11.97 5.15
C LYS A 160 0.74 11.09 6.39
N LYS A 161 1.95 11.11 6.91
CA LYS A 161 2.31 10.36 8.13
C LYS A 161 1.40 10.74 9.31
N LYS A 162 1.04 12.03 9.43
CA LYS A 162 0.10 12.51 10.43
C LYS A 162 -1.24 11.79 10.32
N THR A 163 -1.81 11.69 9.13
CA THR A 163 -3.08 11.01 8.87
C THR A 163 -3.05 9.54 9.26
N LEU A 164 -1.96 8.81 8.90
CA LEU A 164 -1.81 7.41 9.31
C LEU A 164 -1.73 7.23 10.82
N LYS A 165 -1.10 8.15 11.54
CA LYS A 165 -1.09 8.16 13.00
C LYS A 165 -2.48 8.41 13.59
N GLU A 166 -3.22 9.36 13.05
CA GLU A 166 -4.57 9.72 13.54
C GLU A 166 -5.61 8.62 13.30
N ILE A 167 -5.49 7.85 12.22
CA ILE A 167 -6.38 6.70 11.96
C ILE A 167 -5.97 5.41 12.68
N SER A 168 -4.84 5.41 13.35
CA SER A 168 -4.38 4.25 14.15
C SER A 168 -5.28 4.04 15.37
N PRO A 169 -5.34 2.81 15.92
CA PRO A 169 -4.62 1.62 15.49
C PRO A 169 -5.16 1.02 14.20
N LEU A 170 -4.25 0.46 13.36
CA LEU A 170 -4.62 -0.38 12.23
C LEU A 170 -4.62 -1.84 12.70
N ILE A 171 -5.77 -2.49 12.60
CA ILE A 171 -6.01 -3.83 13.17
C ILE A 171 -5.76 -4.97 12.18
N SER A 172 -5.71 -4.65 10.90
CA SER A 172 -5.54 -5.64 9.84
C SER A 172 -4.14 -6.26 9.85
N GLU A 173 -4.07 -7.58 9.89
CA GLU A 173 -2.80 -8.33 9.94
C GLU A 173 -2.31 -8.80 8.56
N SER A 174 -3.15 -8.73 7.54
CA SER A 174 -2.89 -9.28 6.20
C SER A 174 -3.21 -8.25 5.11
N PHE A 175 -3.47 -8.69 3.89
CA PHE A 175 -3.84 -7.84 2.74
C PHE A 175 -5.08 -6.97 2.97
N ASN A 176 -5.91 -7.29 3.94
CA ASN A 176 -7.06 -6.47 4.35
C ASN A 176 -6.65 -5.10 4.91
N ILE A 177 -5.38 -4.85 5.22
CA ILE A 177 -4.88 -3.52 5.57
C ILE A 177 -5.05 -2.51 4.42
N PHE A 178 -4.97 -2.97 3.17
CA PHE A 178 -5.20 -2.13 2.00
C PHE A 178 -6.66 -1.71 1.82
N LEU A 179 -7.59 -2.42 2.46
CA LEU A 179 -8.99 -2.03 2.59
C LEU A 179 -9.20 -1.12 3.81
N GLU A 180 -8.59 -1.45 4.95
CA GLU A 180 -8.79 -0.73 6.22
C GLU A 180 -8.37 0.75 6.12
N ILE A 181 -7.16 1.01 5.63
CA ILE A 181 -6.61 2.37 5.60
C ILE A 181 -7.50 3.33 4.78
N PRO A 182 -7.85 3.05 3.51
CA PRO A 182 -8.71 3.95 2.74
C PRO A 182 -10.12 4.05 3.31
N LEU A 183 -10.68 2.99 3.90
CA LEU A 183 -11.99 3.05 4.53
C LEU A 183 -11.99 3.98 5.75
N LYS A 184 -10.96 3.94 6.59
CA LYS A 184 -10.81 4.88 7.72
C LYS A 184 -10.63 6.32 7.26
N ILE A 185 -9.84 6.55 6.21
CA ILE A 185 -9.65 7.87 5.60
C ILE A 185 -10.99 8.43 5.11
N ILE A 186 -11.75 7.65 4.36
CA ILE A 186 -13.05 8.03 3.81
C ILE A 186 -14.07 8.26 4.93
N SER A 187 -14.16 7.33 5.88
CA SER A 187 -15.12 7.40 6.99
C SER A 187 -14.87 8.60 7.90
N ARG A 188 -13.63 8.97 8.12
CA ARG A 188 -13.23 10.12 8.95
C ARG A 188 -13.14 11.42 8.14
N LYS A 189 -13.60 11.43 6.87
CA LYS A 189 -13.70 12.61 5.99
C LYS A 189 -12.39 13.35 5.80
N TYR A 190 -11.25 12.65 5.74
CA TYR A 190 -9.97 13.21 5.33
C TYR A 190 -10.00 13.64 3.87
N ARG A 191 -9.20 14.64 3.51
CA ARG A 191 -9.10 15.11 2.13
C ARG A 191 -8.24 14.15 1.31
N TYR A 192 -8.82 13.52 0.31
CA TYR A 192 -8.08 12.64 -0.60
C TYR A 192 -8.40 12.92 -2.06
N LYS A 193 -7.51 12.52 -2.93
CA LYS A 193 -7.70 12.55 -4.38
C LYS A 193 -7.55 11.14 -4.94
N ILE A 194 -8.41 10.80 -5.90
CA ILE A 194 -8.30 9.53 -6.64
C ILE A 194 -7.67 9.85 -7.99
N ILE A 195 -6.64 9.10 -8.38
CA ILE A 195 -6.00 9.27 -9.69
C ILE A 195 -5.81 7.94 -10.41
N PRO A 196 -5.79 7.93 -11.76
CA PRO A 196 -5.48 6.73 -12.53
C PRO A 196 -4.02 6.32 -12.30
N ILE A 197 -3.77 5.01 -12.28
CA ILE A 197 -2.43 4.44 -12.18
C ILE A 197 -2.21 3.36 -13.24
N ASN A 198 -0.96 3.15 -13.59
CA ASN A 198 -0.52 2.02 -14.37
C ASN A 198 -0.19 0.85 -13.45
N TRP A 199 -0.58 -0.35 -13.85
CA TRP A 199 -0.31 -1.55 -13.09
C TRP A 199 0.00 -2.73 -14.01
N THR A 200 1.09 -3.43 -13.72
CA THR A 200 1.50 -4.62 -14.47
C THR A 200 1.54 -5.80 -13.52
N GLY A 201 0.78 -6.84 -13.84
CA GLY A 201 0.81 -8.09 -13.06
C GLY A 201 2.22 -8.67 -13.02
N ARG A 202 2.61 -9.20 -11.86
CA ARG A 202 3.94 -9.81 -11.67
C ARG A 202 4.27 -10.83 -12.75
N THR A 203 5.49 -10.79 -13.21
CA THR A 203 6.03 -11.75 -14.22
C THR A 203 6.82 -12.88 -13.56
N LYS A 204 7.29 -12.69 -12.32
CA LYS A 204 8.09 -13.66 -11.55
C LYS A 204 7.47 -13.92 -10.18
N GLY A 205 7.72 -15.08 -9.63
CA GLY A 205 7.26 -15.50 -8.30
C GLY A 205 5.77 -15.84 -8.23
N ALA A 206 5.34 -16.38 -7.09
CA ALA A 206 3.94 -16.78 -6.85
C ALA A 206 3.17 -15.71 -6.05
N SER A 207 1.93 -15.45 -6.46
CA SER A 207 1.03 -14.59 -5.68
C SER A 207 0.73 -15.20 -4.32
N LYS A 208 1.01 -14.49 -3.25
CA LYS A 208 0.71 -14.90 -1.87
C LYS A 208 -0.73 -14.58 -1.46
N PHE A 209 -1.48 -13.94 -2.33
CA PHE A 209 -2.88 -13.61 -2.13
C PHE A 209 -3.78 -14.83 -2.38
N LYS A 210 -4.34 -15.38 -1.31
CA LYS A 210 -5.25 -16.53 -1.34
C LYS A 210 -6.66 -16.10 -0.93
N ILE A 211 -7.56 -16.03 -1.88
CA ILE A 211 -8.94 -15.55 -1.68
C ILE A 211 -9.66 -16.29 -0.55
N LYS A 212 -9.55 -17.62 -0.50
CA LYS A 212 -10.23 -18.46 0.51
C LYS A 212 -9.79 -18.12 1.95
N GLU A 213 -8.50 -17.88 2.16
CA GLU A 213 -7.93 -17.57 3.49
C GLU A 213 -8.22 -16.13 3.95
N LEU A 214 -8.63 -15.26 3.04
CA LEU A 214 -8.79 -13.84 3.33
C LEU A 214 -10.24 -13.38 3.46
N ARG A 215 -11.22 -14.20 3.07
CA ARG A 215 -12.65 -13.82 3.06
C ARG A 215 -13.12 -13.27 4.41
N SER A 216 -12.89 -14.00 5.50
CA SER A 216 -13.31 -13.61 6.84
C SER A 216 -12.61 -12.33 7.32
N LYS A 217 -11.31 -12.19 7.00
CA LYS A 217 -10.52 -10.99 7.38
C LYS A 217 -11.03 -9.74 6.66
N TYR A 218 -11.36 -9.84 5.38
CA TYR A 218 -11.93 -8.73 4.61
C TYR A 218 -13.33 -8.36 5.11
N LEU A 219 -14.19 -9.36 5.37
CA LEU A 219 -15.53 -9.13 5.92
C LEU A 219 -15.45 -8.47 7.30
N PHE A 220 -14.61 -8.98 8.18
CA PHE A 220 -14.40 -8.40 9.49
C PHE A 220 -13.95 -6.93 9.40
N THR A 221 -12.96 -6.64 8.55
CA THR A 221 -12.48 -5.27 8.34
C THR A 221 -13.58 -4.35 7.81
N LEU A 222 -14.41 -4.84 6.89
CA LEU A 222 -15.53 -4.08 6.36
C LEU A 222 -16.53 -3.73 7.44
N ILE A 223 -16.95 -4.72 8.24
CA ILE A 223 -17.89 -4.52 9.37
C ILE A 223 -17.28 -3.57 10.41
N TYR A 224 -16.03 -3.78 10.79
CA TYR A 224 -15.33 -2.93 11.74
C TYR A 224 -15.30 -1.45 11.28
N CYS A 225 -14.86 -1.19 10.05
CA CYS A 225 -14.84 0.17 9.53
C CYS A 225 -16.23 0.78 9.33
N PHE A 226 -17.24 -0.05 9.05
CA PHE A 226 -18.63 0.40 8.94
C PHE A 226 -19.19 0.80 10.30
N ILE A 227 -18.94 0.01 11.34
CA ILE A 227 -19.29 0.35 12.72
C ILE A 227 -18.60 1.64 13.14
N GLU A 228 -17.29 1.75 12.90
CA GLU A 228 -16.52 2.98 13.19
C GLU A 228 -17.13 4.20 12.50
N LYS A 229 -17.49 4.09 11.21
CA LYS A 229 -18.12 5.17 10.44
C LYS A 229 -19.42 5.66 11.07
N ASN A 230 -20.25 4.75 11.59
CA ASN A 230 -21.61 5.08 12.04
C ASN A 230 -21.71 5.41 13.54
N LEU A 231 -20.87 4.76 14.37
CA LEU A 231 -20.95 4.92 15.83
C LEU A 231 -20.05 6.02 16.36
N LEU A 232 -18.90 6.25 15.78
CA LEU A 232 -17.94 7.21 16.31
C LEU A 232 -18.31 8.66 16.03
N ASN A 233 -19.31 8.94 15.14
CA ASN A 233 -19.79 10.28 14.81
C ASN A 233 -18.66 11.32 14.76
N ILE A 234 -17.55 10.96 14.10
CA ILE A 234 -16.33 11.74 14.11
C ILE A 234 -16.61 13.05 13.38
N LYS A 235 -16.93 14.07 14.17
CA LYS A 235 -16.94 15.46 13.71
C LYS A 235 -15.48 15.91 13.63
N LYS A 236 -15.05 16.28 12.45
CA LYS A 236 -13.84 17.10 12.26
C LYS A 236 -14.17 18.56 12.43
#